data_d0b6158adca80c251d6cc3a9ba5c1770
#
_entry.id   d0b6158adca80c251d6cc3a9ba5c1770
#
_cell.length_a   1.000
_cell.length_b   1.000
_cell.length_c   1.000
_cell.angle_alpha   90.00
_cell.angle_beta   90.00
_cell.angle_gamma   90.00
#
_symmetry.space_group_name_H-M   'P 1'
#
loop_
_entity.id
_entity.type
_entity.pdbx_description
1 polymer ?
#
loop_
_entity_poly.entity_id
_entity_poly.type
_entity_poly.pdbx_seq_one_letter_code
_entity_poly.pdbx_strand_id
1 'polypeptide(L)'
;MKTETIAAIASAMTNSGIGIIRISGEDAFDVIDKIYRSQKGNKLLSQCKSHTIHYGHIYDEDEIIDEVMVLLMRAPNSYTREDTVEIDCHGGTLVMRRILEVVLKNGARPAEPGEFTKRAFLNGRIDLSQAESVMDVISSKNDFTIAVILRYDLNFPTIQSLWLITKPKREATSLCSPSFRQCLYFLV
;
A
#
# COMPACT_ATOMS: atom_id res chain seq x y z
N MET A 1 8.42 -21.74 -7.27
CA MET A 1 7.07 -21.58 -7.87
C MET A 1 6.86 -20.11 -8.08
N LYS A 2 6.54 -19.67 -9.29
CA LYS A 2 6.25 -18.26 -9.58
C LYS A 2 4.93 -17.90 -8.88
N THR A 3 4.94 -16.90 -8.01
CA THR A 3 3.72 -16.44 -7.35
C THR A 3 2.95 -15.56 -8.32
N GLU A 4 1.64 -15.83 -8.49
CA GLU A 4 0.78 -14.99 -9.32
C GLU A 4 0.72 -13.56 -8.79
N THR A 5 0.80 -12.59 -9.69
CA THR A 5 0.64 -11.19 -9.34
C THR A 5 -0.83 -10.88 -9.03
N ILE A 6 -1.08 -10.27 -7.88
CA ILE A 6 -2.42 -9.93 -7.38
C ILE A 6 -2.63 -8.41 -7.35
N ALA A 7 -3.89 -8.01 -7.46
CA ALA A 7 -4.26 -6.62 -7.30
C ALA A 7 -5.61 -6.46 -6.59
N ALA A 8 -5.74 -5.38 -5.82
CA ALA A 8 -7.01 -4.97 -5.21
C ALA A 8 -7.04 -3.45 -4.96
N ILE A 9 -8.25 -2.93 -4.74
CA ILE A 9 -8.46 -1.60 -4.17
C ILE A 9 -8.11 -1.71 -2.67
N ALA A 10 -7.11 -0.95 -2.22
CA ALA A 10 -6.61 -0.98 -0.85
C ALA A 10 -7.25 0.08 0.05
N SER A 11 -7.88 1.11 -0.51
CA SER A 11 -8.64 2.13 0.23
C SER A 11 -10.11 1.74 0.35
N ALA A 12 -10.85 2.46 1.22
CA ALA A 12 -12.30 2.28 1.34
C ALA A 12 -13.01 2.63 0.01
N MET A 13 -14.01 1.82 -0.36
CA MET A 13 -14.86 2.04 -1.54
C MET A 13 -15.93 3.12 -1.29
N THR A 14 -15.48 4.31 -0.93
CA THR A 14 -16.34 5.49 -0.70
C THR A 14 -15.83 6.65 -1.55
N ASN A 15 -16.69 7.64 -1.84
CA ASN A 15 -16.25 8.85 -2.50
C ASN A 15 -15.29 9.61 -1.58
N SER A 16 -14.01 9.57 -1.91
CA SER A 16 -12.91 10.23 -1.20
C SER A 16 -12.04 11.03 -2.16
N GLY A 17 -11.13 11.84 -1.66
CA GLY A 17 -10.19 12.58 -2.52
C GLY A 17 -9.17 11.66 -3.20
N ILE A 18 -8.80 10.56 -2.54
CA ILE A 18 -7.77 9.62 -3.02
C ILE A 18 -8.27 8.19 -2.89
N GLY A 19 -8.04 7.38 -3.90
CA GLY A 19 -8.19 5.93 -3.90
C GLY A 19 -6.85 5.26 -4.20
N ILE A 20 -6.61 4.08 -3.62
CA ILE A 20 -5.37 3.33 -3.77
C ILE A 20 -5.66 1.96 -4.37
N ILE A 21 -5.00 1.63 -5.47
CA ILE A 21 -4.95 0.27 -6.02
C ILE A 21 -3.57 -0.29 -5.75
N ARG A 22 -3.51 -1.46 -5.11
CA ARG A 22 -2.25 -2.15 -4.81
C ARG A 22 -2.08 -3.37 -5.69
N ILE A 23 -0.87 -3.52 -6.25
CA ILE A 23 -0.42 -4.66 -7.05
C ILE A 23 0.75 -5.30 -6.31
N SER A 24 0.79 -6.63 -6.16
CA SER A 24 1.91 -7.34 -5.53
C SER A 24 2.20 -8.65 -6.24
N GLY A 25 3.47 -8.93 -6.49
CA GLY A 25 3.95 -10.14 -7.15
C GLY A 25 5.10 -9.89 -8.10
N GLU A 26 5.65 -10.97 -8.67
CA GLU A 26 6.85 -10.89 -9.52
C GLU A 26 6.65 -10.03 -10.78
N ASP A 27 5.44 -10.01 -11.35
CA ASP A 27 5.13 -9.27 -12.57
C ASP A 27 4.52 -7.87 -12.29
N ALA A 28 4.56 -7.37 -11.02
CA ALA A 28 3.92 -6.10 -10.65
C ALA A 28 4.42 -4.91 -11.46
N PHE A 29 5.73 -4.86 -11.75
CA PHE A 29 6.33 -3.81 -12.58
C PHE A 29 6.00 -3.97 -14.06
N ASP A 30 5.89 -5.20 -14.57
CA ASP A 30 5.52 -5.45 -15.95
C ASP A 30 4.06 -5.05 -16.22
N VAL A 31 3.17 -5.25 -15.22
CA VAL A 31 1.78 -4.83 -15.30
C VAL A 31 1.67 -3.30 -15.37
N ILE A 32 2.35 -2.59 -14.46
CA ILE A 32 2.25 -1.12 -14.44
C ILE A 32 2.89 -0.47 -15.66
N ASP A 33 3.98 -1.00 -16.18
CA ASP A 33 4.67 -0.46 -17.37
C ASP A 33 3.79 -0.51 -18.63
N LYS A 34 2.82 -1.44 -18.72
CA LYS A 34 1.90 -1.53 -19.85
C LYS A 34 0.83 -0.44 -19.85
N ILE A 35 0.45 0.03 -18.66
CA ILE A 35 -0.73 0.92 -18.49
C ILE A 35 -0.37 2.33 -18.07
N TYR A 36 0.85 2.58 -17.61
CA TYR A 36 1.31 3.88 -17.13
C TYR A 36 2.07 4.64 -18.20
N ARG A 37 1.79 5.94 -18.34
CA ARG A 37 2.59 6.86 -19.17
C ARG A 37 2.94 8.12 -18.37
N SER A 38 4.23 8.46 -18.34
CA SER A 38 4.73 9.70 -17.71
C SER A 38 4.43 10.92 -18.60
N GLN A 39 4.20 12.08 -17.99
CA GLN A 39 4.04 13.34 -18.74
C GLN A 39 5.26 13.73 -19.59
N LYS A 40 6.47 13.28 -19.21
CA LYS A 40 7.74 13.65 -19.85
C LYS A 40 8.27 12.62 -20.85
N GLY A 41 7.46 11.65 -21.27
CA GLY A 41 7.85 10.60 -22.24
C GLY A 41 7.77 9.19 -21.67
N ASN A 42 8.17 8.19 -22.47
CA ASN A 42 8.09 6.78 -22.14
C ASN A 42 9.14 6.39 -21.08
N LYS A 43 8.82 6.61 -19.81
CA LYS A 43 9.64 6.16 -18.69
C LYS A 43 9.09 4.83 -18.18
N LEU A 44 9.88 3.76 -18.29
CA LEU A 44 9.55 2.47 -17.69
C LEU A 44 9.77 2.54 -16.18
N LEU A 45 8.74 2.23 -15.41
CA LEU A 45 8.77 2.23 -13.95
C LEU A 45 9.60 1.04 -13.42
N SER A 46 9.65 -0.06 -14.17
CA SER A 46 10.52 -1.21 -13.91
C SER A 46 12.02 -0.86 -13.85
N GLN A 47 12.44 0.24 -14.48
CA GLN A 47 13.83 0.71 -14.43
C GLN A 47 14.09 1.73 -13.32
N CYS A 48 13.05 2.13 -12.58
CA CYS A 48 13.17 3.13 -11.53
C CYS A 48 13.63 2.51 -10.20
N LYS A 49 14.17 3.38 -9.33
CA LYS A 49 14.58 2.97 -7.98
C LYS A 49 13.36 2.64 -7.12
N SER A 50 13.56 1.75 -6.15
CA SER A 50 12.58 1.48 -5.11
C SER A 50 12.32 2.71 -4.23
N HIS A 51 11.13 2.80 -3.64
CA HIS A 51 10.68 3.88 -2.76
C HIS A 51 10.72 5.25 -3.45
N THR A 52 10.27 5.27 -4.70
CA THR A 52 10.11 6.51 -5.48
C THR A 52 8.66 6.65 -5.93
N ILE A 53 8.20 7.91 -6.06
CA ILE A 53 6.87 8.27 -6.53
C ILE A 53 6.99 8.88 -7.92
N HIS A 54 6.10 8.45 -8.81
CA HIS A 54 6.06 8.88 -10.19
C HIS A 54 4.68 9.42 -10.56
N TYR A 55 4.66 10.64 -11.06
CA TYR A 55 3.45 11.30 -11.53
C TYR A 55 3.22 11.04 -13.01
N GLY A 56 2.00 10.69 -13.38
CA GLY A 56 1.61 10.40 -14.76
C GLY A 56 0.14 10.02 -14.89
N HIS A 57 -0.19 9.21 -15.88
CA HIS A 57 -1.56 8.81 -16.20
C HIS A 57 -1.65 7.30 -16.39
N ILE A 58 -2.81 6.75 -16.04
CA ILE A 58 -3.20 5.37 -16.39
C ILE A 58 -4.02 5.39 -17.66
N TYR A 59 -3.70 4.47 -18.55
CA TYR A 59 -4.34 4.29 -19.86
C TYR A 59 -4.99 2.91 -19.96
N ASP A 60 -6.15 2.85 -20.62
CA ASP A 60 -6.67 1.63 -21.24
C ASP A 60 -6.50 1.79 -22.74
N GLU A 61 -5.51 1.11 -23.31
CA GLU A 61 -5.06 1.30 -24.69
C GLU A 61 -4.62 2.76 -24.95
N ASP A 62 -5.45 3.58 -25.61
CA ASP A 62 -5.17 4.99 -25.89
C ASP A 62 -6.07 5.96 -25.09
N GLU A 63 -7.02 5.45 -24.30
CA GLU A 63 -7.90 6.27 -23.45
C GLU A 63 -7.23 6.54 -22.09
N ILE A 64 -7.16 7.82 -21.71
CA ILE A 64 -6.73 8.22 -20.36
C ILE A 64 -7.88 7.92 -19.40
N ILE A 65 -7.58 7.11 -18.35
CA ILE A 65 -8.54 6.85 -17.29
C ILE A 65 -8.44 7.88 -16.19
N ASP A 66 -7.21 8.13 -15.71
CA ASP A 66 -6.98 9.06 -14.60
C ASP A 66 -5.54 9.55 -14.55
N GLU A 67 -5.35 10.66 -13.88
CA GLU A 67 -4.07 11.22 -13.48
C GLU A 67 -3.69 10.67 -12.10
N VAL A 68 -2.48 10.10 -11.97
CA VAL A 68 -2.11 9.30 -10.82
C VAL A 68 -0.71 9.59 -10.30
N MET A 69 -0.47 9.22 -9.04
CA MET A 69 0.86 9.01 -8.50
C MET A 69 1.10 7.49 -8.34
N VAL A 70 2.24 7.00 -8.80
CA VAL A 70 2.60 5.59 -8.69
C VAL A 70 3.79 5.44 -7.75
N LEU A 71 3.59 4.69 -6.67
CA LEU A 71 4.61 4.36 -5.68
C LEU A 71 5.20 2.98 -5.98
N LEU A 72 6.53 2.88 -5.98
CA LEU A 72 7.28 1.66 -6.30
C LEU A 72 8.00 1.10 -5.07
N MET A 73 7.80 -0.18 -4.78
CA MET A 73 8.47 -0.89 -3.69
C MET A 73 9.01 -2.22 -4.21
N ARG A 74 10.33 -2.38 -4.21
CA ARG A 74 10.98 -3.62 -4.66
C ARG A 74 11.17 -4.60 -3.51
N ALA A 75 11.03 -5.87 -3.82
CA ALA A 75 11.36 -6.96 -2.91
C ALA A 75 12.80 -6.82 -2.37
N PRO A 76 13.06 -7.16 -1.10
CA PRO A 76 12.10 -7.57 -0.07
C PRO A 76 11.50 -6.39 0.73
N ASN A 77 11.72 -5.13 0.30
CA ASN A 77 11.37 -3.92 1.04
C ASN A 77 9.96 -3.43 0.67
N SER A 78 8.95 -4.26 0.91
CA SER A 78 7.53 -3.99 0.69
C SER A 78 6.68 -4.65 1.80
N TYR A 79 5.37 -4.40 1.80
CA TYR A 79 4.47 -5.04 2.77
C TYR A 79 4.44 -6.55 2.63
N THR A 80 4.38 -7.06 1.43
CA THR A 80 4.33 -8.50 1.14
C THR A 80 5.70 -9.16 1.01
N ARG A 81 6.80 -8.39 1.04
CA ARG A 81 8.15 -8.76 0.62
C ARG A 81 8.26 -9.18 -0.85
N GLU A 82 7.26 -8.89 -1.65
CA GLU A 82 7.27 -9.03 -3.11
C GLU A 82 7.47 -7.66 -3.77
N ASP A 83 7.70 -7.63 -5.06
CA ASP A 83 7.59 -6.39 -5.83
C ASP A 83 6.18 -5.85 -5.71
N THR A 84 6.04 -4.60 -5.29
CA THR A 84 4.74 -3.97 -5.00
C THR A 84 4.66 -2.60 -5.67
N VAL A 85 3.51 -2.33 -6.26
CA VAL A 85 3.17 -1.05 -6.86
C VAL A 85 1.87 -0.56 -6.23
N GLU A 86 1.84 0.70 -5.83
CA GLU A 86 0.60 1.39 -5.43
C GLU A 86 0.30 2.50 -6.42
N ILE A 87 -0.95 2.55 -6.86
CA ILE A 87 -1.48 3.57 -7.76
C ILE A 87 -2.43 4.44 -6.94
N ASP A 88 -2.00 5.65 -6.62
CA ASP A 88 -2.82 6.67 -5.98
C ASP A 88 -3.58 7.44 -7.06
N CYS A 89 -4.88 7.25 -7.12
CA CYS A 89 -5.80 7.83 -8.10
C CYS A 89 -6.87 8.69 -7.42
N HIS A 90 -7.74 9.34 -8.19
CA HIS A 90 -8.93 9.96 -7.63
C HIS A 90 -9.86 8.93 -7.00
N GLY A 91 -10.37 9.23 -5.79
CA GLY A 91 -11.11 8.29 -4.94
C GLY A 91 -12.58 8.07 -5.34
N GLY A 92 -12.93 8.31 -6.60
CA GLY A 92 -14.23 7.95 -7.14
C GLY A 92 -14.35 6.45 -7.38
N THR A 93 -15.46 5.84 -6.91
CA THR A 93 -15.64 4.37 -7.03
C THR A 93 -15.57 3.88 -8.47
N LEU A 94 -16.03 4.67 -9.44
CA LEU A 94 -15.96 4.33 -10.87
C LEU A 94 -14.51 4.33 -11.37
N VAL A 95 -13.73 5.36 -11.03
CA VAL A 95 -12.33 5.50 -11.44
C VAL A 95 -11.50 4.34 -10.88
N MET A 96 -11.62 4.06 -9.57
CA MET A 96 -10.91 2.95 -8.93
C MET A 96 -11.24 1.59 -9.58
N ARG A 97 -12.52 1.34 -9.92
CA ARG A 97 -12.91 0.10 -10.61
C ARG A 97 -12.29 0.01 -12.00
N ARG A 98 -12.37 1.08 -12.80
CA ARG A 98 -11.76 1.11 -14.15
C ARG A 98 -10.25 0.85 -14.10
N ILE A 99 -9.53 1.47 -13.17
CA ILE A 99 -8.09 1.24 -13.01
C ILE A 99 -7.82 -0.21 -12.61
N LEU A 100 -8.58 -0.76 -11.64
CA LEU A 100 -8.42 -2.17 -11.26
C LEU A 100 -8.69 -3.11 -12.45
N GLU A 101 -9.76 -2.88 -13.22
CA GLU A 101 -10.08 -3.69 -14.42
C GLU A 101 -8.92 -3.69 -15.43
N VAL A 102 -8.30 -2.54 -15.68
CA VAL A 102 -7.15 -2.46 -16.58
C VAL A 102 -5.92 -3.16 -16.02
N VAL A 103 -5.66 -3.06 -14.71
CA VAL A 103 -4.59 -3.80 -14.04
C VAL A 103 -4.79 -5.31 -14.20
N LEU A 104 -6.03 -5.81 -14.01
CA LEU A 104 -6.37 -7.23 -14.17
C LEU A 104 -6.23 -7.70 -15.63
N LYS A 105 -6.71 -6.89 -16.60
CA LYS A 105 -6.56 -7.15 -18.05
C LYS A 105 -5.09 -7.31 -18.47
N ASN A 106 -4.17 -6.64 -17.75
CA ASN A 106 -2.75 -6.62 -18.09
C ASN A 106 -1.88 -7.64 -17.35
N GLY A 107 -2.48 -8.57 -16.59
CA GLY A 107 -1.77 -9.75 -16.09
C GLY A 107 -1.80 -9.96 -14.57
N ALA A 108 -2.45 -9.08 -13.81
CA ALA A 108 -2.75 -9.36 -12.41
C ALA A 108 -4.06 -10.16 -12.28
N ARG A 109 -4.24 -10.90 -11.18
CA ARG A 109 -5.54 -11.43 -10.78
C ARG A 109 -6.09 -10.67 -9.57
N PRO A 110 -7.41 -10.74 -9.32
CA PRO A 110 -7.97 -10.19 -8.09
C PRO A 110 -7.35 -10.85 -6.86
N ALA A 111 -7.01 -10.03 -5.86
CA ALA A 111 -6.57 -10.55 -4.56
C ALA A 111 -7.76 -11.14 -3.79
N GLU A 112 -7.53 -12.24 -3.08
CA GLU A 112 -8.48 -12.76 -2.09
C GLU A 112 -8.51 -11.85 -0.84
N PRO A 113 -9.62 -11.85 -0.07
CA PRO A 113 -9.66 -11.14 1.20
C PRO A 113 -8.50 -11.54 2.12
N GLY A 114 -7.74 -10.55 2.59
CA GLY A 114 -6.56 -10.77 3.46
C GLY A 114 -5.32 -11.33 2.76
N GLU A 115 -5.31 -11.47 1.43
CA GLU A 115 -4.20 -12.13 0.72
C GLU A 115 -2.88 -11.38 0.85
N PHE A 116 -2.86 -10.05 0.87
CA PHE A 116 -1.62 -9.28 1.09
C PHE A 116 -1.01 -9.60 2.46
N THR A 117 -1.81 -9.66 3.51
CA THR A 117 -1.36 -10.03 4.86
C THR A 117 -0.91 -11.49 4.94
N LYS A 118 -1.63 -12.40 4.28
CA LYS A 118 -1.23 -13.80 4.14
C LYS A 118 0.14 -13.94 3.49
N ARG A 119 0.42 -13.19 2.41
CA ARG A 119 1.73 -13.18 1.74
C ARG A 119 2.81 -12.57 2.62
N ALA A 120 2.53 -11.49 3.35
CA ALA A 120 3.46 -10.92 4.32
C ALA A 120 3.87 -11.94 5.39
N PHE A 121 2.94 -12.75 5.88
CA PHE A 121 3.20 -13.87 6.80
C PHE A 121 4.03 -14.98 6.14
N LEU A 122 3.61 -15.47 4.97
CA LEU A 122 4.31 -16.55 4.25
C LEU A 122 5.74 -16.18 3.86
N ASN A 123 5.97 -14.91 3.52
CA ASN A 123 7.29 -14.38 3.19
C ASN A 123 8.09 -13.96 4.44
N GLY A 124 7.62 -14.26 5.64
CA GLY A 124 8.33 -14.06 6.90
C GLY A 124 8.53 -12.60 7.30
N ARG A 125 7.66 -11.69 6.83
CA ARG A 125 7.68 -10.29 7.27
C ARG A 125 7.01 -10.11 8.63
N ILE A 126 5.92 -10.80 8.86
CA ILE A 126 5.13 -10.78 10.09
C ILE A 126 4.92 -12.22 10.58
N ASP A 127 4.74 -12.41 11.87
CA ASP A 127 4.30 -13.67 12.46
C ASP A 127 2.77 -13.80 12.46
N LEU A 128 2.26 -14.94 12.95
CA LEU A 128 0.84 -15.24 12.93
C LEU A 128 0.05 -14.28 13.84
N SER A 129 0.55 -13.99 15.03
CA SER A 129 -0.13 -13.08 15.96
C SER A 129 -0.18 -11.65 15.40
N GLN A 130 0.89 -11.21 14.75
CA GLN A 130 0.92 -9.93 14.05
C GLN A 130 -0.07 -9.88 12.89
N ALA A 131 -0.23 -10.98 12.13
CA ALA A 131 -1.19 -11.06 11.04
C ALA A 131 -2.65 -10.97 11.54
N GLU A 132 -2.96 -11.60 12.67
CA GLU A 132 -4.27 -11.49 13.33
C GLU A 132 -4.52 -10.06 13.84
N SER A 133 -3.51 -9.43 14.44
CA SER A 133 -3.60 -8.09 15.01
C SER A 133 -3.81 -6.98 13.95
N VAL A 134 -3.47 -7.21 12.67
CA VAL A 134 -3.76 -6.24 11.59
C VAL A 134 -5.26 -5.93 11.52
N MET A 135 -6.12 -6.95 11.60
CA MET A 135 -7.58 -6.75 11.57
C MET A 135 -8.09 -6.01 12.81
N ASP A 136 -7.48 -6.27 13.97
CA ASP A 136 -7.85 -5.62 15.22
C ASP A 136 -7.48 -4.12 15.20
N VAL A 137 -6.32 -3.77 14.63
CA VAL A 137 -5.94 -2.36 14.41
C VAL A 137 -6.94 -1.65 13.51
N ILE A 138 -7.30 -2.26 12.37
CA ILE A 138 -8.24 -1.66 11.39
C ILE A 138 -9.63 -1.46 12.01
N SER A 139 -10.08 -2.39 12.85
CA SER A 139 -11.41 -2.34 13.49
C SER A 139 -11.45 -1.54 14.79
N SER A 140 -10.31 -1.10 15.30
CA SER A 140 -10.21 -0.39 16.58
C SER A 140 -10.97 0.93 16.58
N LYS A 141 -11.71 1.18 17.67
CA LYS A 141 -12.55 2.38 17.86
C LYS A 141 -11.99 3.37 18.89
N ASN A 142 -10.90 3.02 19.58
CA ASN A 142 -10.31 3.87 20.60
C ASN A 142 -8.79 3.75 20.65
N ASP A 143 -8.14 4.84 21.10
CA ASP A 143 -6.68 4.96 21.14
C ASP A 143 -6.00 3.95 22.08
N PHE A 144 -6.68 3.55 23.15
CA PHE A 144 -6.13 2.58 24.10
C PHE A 144 -5.98 1.19 23.47
N THR A 145 -6.97 0.73 22.74
CA THR A 145 -6.93 -0.56 22.01
C THR A 145 -5.80 -0.56 20.99
N ILE A 146 -5.69 0.52 20.20
CA ILE A 146 -4.59 0.67 19.23
C ILE A 146 -3.22 0.62 19.93
N ALA A 147 -3.05 1.33 21.04
CA ALA A 147 -1.80 1.37 21.79
C ALA A 147 -1.40 -0.03 22.32
N VAL A 148 -2.36 -0.80 22.80
CA VAL A 148 -2.14 -2.16 23.30
C VAL A 148 -1.69 -3.08 22.15
N ILE A 149 -2.42 -3.08 21.03
CA ILE A 149 -2.11 -3.92 19.87
C ILE A 149 -0.72 -3.58 19.30
N LEU A 150 -0.43 -2.30 19.05
CA LEU A 150 0.86 -1.87 18.52
C LEU A 150 2.03 -2.25 19.44
N ARG A 151 1.79 -2.27 20.74
CA ARG A 151 2.82 -2.57 21.72
C ARG A 151 3.13 -4.07 21.87
N TYR A 152 2.08 -4.89 21.97
CA TYR A 152 2.23 -6.31 22.33
C TYR A 152 2.28 -7.22 21.10
N ASP A 153 1.46 -6.93 20.09
CA ASP A 153 1.30 -7.85 18.97
C ASP A 153 2.18 -7.48 17.78
N LEU A 154 2.43 -6.18 17.54
CA LEU A 154 3.27 -5.70 16.43
C LEU A 154 4.71 -5.39 16.83
N ASN A 155 5.09 -5.66 18.09
CA ASN A 155 6.47 -5.55 18.61
C ASN A 155 7.12 -4.17 18.38
N PHE A 156 6.35 -3.09 18.45
CA PHE A 156 6.91 -1.74 18.40
C PHE A 156 7.67 -1.38 19.68
N PRO A 157 8.84 -0.73 19.61
CA PRO A 157 9.64 -0.37 20.80
C PRO A 157 8.85 0.54 21.74
N THR A 158 8.79 0.11 22.97
CA THR A 158 7.74 0.23 23.96
C THR A 158 7.57 1.58 24.66
N ILE A 159 8.58 2.43 24.76
CA ILE A 159 8.54 3.53 25.73
C ILE A 159 8.17 4.89 25.10
N GLN A 160 8.57 5.12 23.86
CA GLN A 160 8.30 6.39 23.17
C GLN A 160 6.88 6.48 22.60
N SER A 161 6.25 5.36 22.24
CA SER A 161 4.90 5.34 21.65
C SER A 161 3.80 5.64 22.68
N LEU A 162 3.94 5.16 23.92
CA LEU A 162 2.95 5.45 24.98
C LEU A 162 2.97 6.93 25.38
N TRP A 163 4.13 7.54 25.38
CA TRP A 163 4.28 8.94 25.73
C TRP A 163 3.68 9.89 24.68
N LEU A 164 3.73 9.50 23.41
CA LEU A 164 3.09 10.21 22.30
C LEU A 164 1.55 10.14 22.31
N ILE A 165 0.99 9.02 22.78
CA ILE A 165 -0.46 8.79 22.81
C ILE A 165 -1.10 9.43 24.03
N THR A 166 -0.37 9.58 25.15
CA THR A 166 -0.87 10.15 26.40
C THR A 166 -0.68 11.66 26.54
N LYS A 167 0.07 12.30 25.64
CA LYS A 167 0.22 13.78 25.65
C LYS A 167 -0.98 14.49 25.04
N PRO A 168 -1.45 15.57 25.65
CA PRO A 168 -2.45 16.44 25.03
C PRO A 168 -1.89 17.03 23.72
N LYS A 169 -2.74 17.08 22.69
CA LYS A 169 -2.46 17.42 21.26
C LYS A 169 -1.58 18.66 20.96
N ARG A 170 -1.15 19.42 21.94
CA ARG A 170 -0.44 20.71 21.75
C ARG A 170 1.08 20.61 21.54
N GLU A 171 1.71 19.45 21.82
CA GLU A 171 3.18 19.31 21.73
C GLU A 171 3.68 18.22 20.78
N ALA A 172 2.80 17.57 20.01
CA ALA A 172 3.15 16.41 19.19
C ALA A 172 3.93 16.71 17.89
N THR A 173 4.16 17.99 17.57
CA THR A 173 4.71 18.38 16.25
C THR A 173 6.24 18.34 16.15
N SER A 174 6.99 18.17 17.26
CA SER A 174 8.46 18.31 17.22
C SER A 174 9.29 17.02 17.37
N LEU A 175 8.68 15.84 17.55
CA LEU A 175 9.41 14.61 17.93
C LEU A 175 9.14 13.39 17.03
N CYS A 176 8.71 13.58 15.80
CA CYS A 176 8.53 12.46 14.86
C CYS A 176 9.87 12.12 14.20
N SER A 177 10.51 11.01 14.59
CA SER A 177 11.69 10.51 13.89
C SER A 177 11.31 10.04 12.47
N PRO A 178 12.23 10.12 11.48
CA PRO A 178 11.96 9.70 10.09
C PRO A 178 11.46 8.25 9.95
N SER A 179 11.87 7.35 10.85
CA SER A 179 11.45 5.95 10.87
C SER A 179 9.98 5.73 11.23
N PHE A 180 9.37 6.64 12.00
CA PHE A 180 7.97 6.55 12.38
C PHE A 180 7.02 6.89 11.22
N ARG A 181 7.44 7.78 10.32
CA ARG A 181 6.67 8.11 9.11
C ARG A 181 6.59 6.95 8.11
N GLN A 182 7.61 6.11 8.04
CA GLN A 182 7.61 4.93 7.15
C GLN A 182 6.66 3.82 7.61
N CYS A 183 6.44 3.64 8.92
CA CYS A 183 5.54 2.59 9.43
C CYS A 183 4.05 2.88 9.20
N LEU A 184 3.61 4.15 9.28
CA LEU A 184 2.19 4.49 9.09
C LEU A 184 1.72 4.30 7.63
N TYR A 185 2.61 4.40 6.66
CA TYR A 185 2.30 4.15 5.24
C TYR A 185 2.17 2.66 4.88
N PHE A 186 2.55 1.74 5.76
CA PHE A 186 2.54 0.31 5.50
C PHE A 186 1.32 -0.44 6.08
N LEU A 187 0.48 0.22 6.85
CA LEU A 187 -0.64 -0.43 7.58
C LEU A 187 -2.02 -0.28 6.91
N VAL A 188 -2.12 0.36 5.76
CA VAL A 188 -3.39 0.43 5.02
C VAL A 188 -3.35 -0.42 3.77
#